data_e6cce17a1d3e97236bb584105c957024
#
_entry.id   e6cce17a1d3e97236bb584105c957024
#
_cell.length_a   1.000
_cell.length_b   1.000
_cell.length_c   1.000
_cell.angle_alpha   90.00
_cell.angle_beta   90.00
_cell.angle_gamma   90.00
#
_symmetry.space_group_name_H-M   'P 1'
#
loop_
_entity.id
_entity.type
_entity.pdbx_description
1 polymer ?
#
loop_
_entity_poly.entity_id
_entity_poly.type
_entity_poly.pdbx_seq_one_letter_code
_entity_poly.pdbx_strand_id
1 'polypeptide(L)'
;LVVLAYQVWYLSPSIPITSFLKSEQASHLLSGKPVVTLSGTRNMWIKAQEKIAEMLKKHNAPIVANVALTDRHHNHISVLTIVHWLFTGKKDRYLGIFPKAGVSEKDMASASLYGEMVLKQMQIGIYTPDLQKEIVAQGGVQIRPFLLSAEKKANRLFGIWARLIYGSPRRKFLLKCFHAYLYLAIWILMPIVWLFYWITYPL
;
A
#
# COMPACT_ATOMS: atom_id res chain seq x y z
N LEU A 1 21.57 2.59 7.96
CA LEU A 1 20.37 2.58 7.15
C LEU A 1 19.59 1.27 7.36
N VAL A 2 18.27 1.37 7.39
CA VAL A 2 17.35 0.21 7.43
C VAL A 2 16.44 0.28 6.21
N VAL A 3 16.24 -0.85 5.52
CA VAL A 3 15.21 -0.99 4.48
C VAL A 3 14.04 -1.76 5.08
N LEU A 4 12.89 -1.08 5.22
CA LEU A 4 11.66 -1.66 5.74
C LEU A 4 10.73 -2.02 4.57
N ALA A 5 10.73 -3.30 4.19
CA ALA A 5 9.83 -3.82 3.18
C ALA A 5 8.51 -4.31 3.82
N TYR A 6 7.36 -3.92 3.26
CA TYR A 6 6.06 -4.29 3.81
C TYR A 6 4.97 -4.46 2.75
N GLN A 7 3.91 -5.14 3.13
CA GLN A 7 2.68 -5.28 2.33
C GLN A 7 1.54 -4.46 2.93
N VAL A 8 0.63 -4.04 2.07
CA VAL A 8 -0.58 -3.31 2.46
C VAL A 8 -1.77 -4.25 2.52
N TRP A 9 -2.37 -4.39 3.70
CA TRP A 9 -3.56 -5.19 3.96
C TRP A 9 -4.70 -4.30 4.46
N TYR A 10 -5.80 -4.21 3.71
CA TYR A 10 -6.96 -3.37 4.06
C TYR A 10 -6.57 -1.94 4.45
N LEU A 11 -5.78 -1.27 3.61
CA LEU A 11 -5.30 0.12 3.79
C LEU A 11 -4.46 0.33 5.07
N SER A 12 -3.84 -0.75 5.53
CA SER A 12 -2.97 -0.75 6.71
C SER A 12 -1.71 -1.57 6.41
N PRO A 13 -0.61 -1.33 7.12
CA PRO A 13 0.53 -2.22 7.06
C PRO A 13 0.12 -3.63 7.48
N SER A 14 0.76 -4.65 6.91
CA SER A 14 0.51 -6.04 7.28
C SER A 14 0.69 -6.27 8.79
N ILE A 15 -0.03 -7.26 9.34
CA ILE A 15 0.00 -7.57 10.77
C ILE A 15 1.44 -7.87 11.26
N PRO A 16 2.27 -8.67 10.55
CA PRO A 16 3.64 -8.93 11.00
C PRO A 16 4.47 -7.65 11.16
N ILE A 17 4.42 -6.74 10.18
CA ILE A 17 5.15 -5.47 10.22
C ILE A 17 4.60 -4.56 11.33
N THR A 18 3.29 -4.51 11.51
CA THR A 18 2.67 -3.75 12.60
C THR A 18 3.10 -4.28 13.96
N SER A 19 3.16 -5.61 14.13
CA SER A 19 3.62 -6.25 15.37
C SER A 19 5.09 -5.98 15.62
N PHE A 20 5.94 -6.12 14.60
CA PHE A 20 7.35 -5.76 14.69
C PHE A 20 7.56 -4.31 15.14
N LEU A 21 6.91 -3.35 14.46
CA LEU A 21 7.05 -1.92 14.76
C LEU A 21 6.49 -1.52 16.15
N LYS A 22 5.72 -2.39 16.80
CA LYS A 22 5.23 -2.19 18.17
C LYS A 22 6.07 -2.92 19.21
N SER A 23 7.06 -3.71 18.80
CA SER A 23 7.91 -4.48 19.71
C SER A 23 9.07 -3.64 20.27
N GLU A 24 9.64 -4.07 21.39
CA GLU A 24 10.85 -3.48 21.96
C GLU A 24 12.06 -3.64 21.04
N GLN A 25 12.13 -4.75 20.31
CA GLN A 25 13.18 -5.02 19.34
C GLN A 25 13.24 -3.98 18.24
N ALA A 26 12.05 -3.46 17.79
CA ALA A 26 12.02 -2.39 16.81
C ALA A 26 12.67 -1.10 17.35
N SER A 27 12.49 -0.78 18.62
CA SER A 27 13.13 0.39 19.23
C SER A 27 14.66 0.26 19.21
N HIS A 28 15.22 -0.91 19.54
CA HIS A 28 16.66 -1.15 19.48
C HIS A 28 17.22 -1.10 18.05
N LEU A 29 16.48 -1.66 17.09
CA LEU A 29 16.95 -1.75 15.71
C LEU A 29 16.80 -0.43 14.93
N LEU A 30 15.80 0.36 15.22
CA LEU A 30 15.40 1.53 14.40
C LEU A 30 15.83 2.86 14.99
N SER A 31 16.06 2.97 16.32
CA SER A 31 16.32 4.24 16.99
C SER A 31 17.43 5.04 16.31
N GLY A 32 17.08 6.26 15.87
CA GLY A 32 17.99 7.20 15.22
C GLY A 32 18.48 6.77 13.83
N LYS A 33 18.02 5.63 13.30
CA LYS A 33 18.50 5.14 12.00
C LYS A 33 17.63 5.64 10.85
N PRO A 34 18.23 6.11 9.73
CA PRO A 34 17.49 6.45 8.53
C PRO A 34 16.83 5.19 7.95
N VAL A 35 15.59 5.34 7.52
CA VAL A 35 14.76 4.25 6.99
C VAL A 35 14.35 4.54 5.55
N VAL A 36 14.54 3.56 4.69
CA VAL A 36 13.90 3.50 3.37
C VAL A 36 12.71 2.56 3.47
N THR A 37 11.54 3.02 3.10
CA THR A 37 10.33 2.18 3.04
C THR A 37 10.12 1.65 1.63
N LEU A 38 9.86 0.33 1.51
CA LEU A 38 9.53 -0.33 0.26
C LEU A 38 8.20 -1.06 0.41
N SER A 39 7.17 -0.69 -0.36
CA SER A 39 5.89 -1.38 -0.33
C SER A 39 5.59 -2.10 -1.65
N GLY A 40 5.18 -3.37 -1.53
CA GLY A 40 4.54 -4.11 -2.62
C GLY A 40 3.03 -4.14 -2.40
N THR A 41 2.27 -3.53 -3.31
CA THR A 41 0.84 -3.31 -3.05
C THR A 41 0.01 -3.34 -4.33
N ARG A 42 -1.29 -3.39 -4.17
CA ARG A 42 -2.20 -3.26 -5.30
C ARG A 42 -2.19 -1.83 -5.86
N ASN A 43 -2.91 -0.89 -5.30
CA ASN A 43 -2.96 0.49 -5.81
C ASN A 43 -3.40 1.54 -4.78
N MET A 44 -3.79 1.12 -3.59
CA MET A 44 -4.13 1.99 -2.45
C MET A 44 -3.17 1.67 -1.30
N TRP A 45 -2.21 2.54 -1.05
CA TRP A 45 -1.11 2.28 -0.12
C TRP A 45 -0.76 3.47 0.77
N ILE A 46 -1.29 4.65 0.45
CA ILE A 46 -0.87 5.90 1.10
C ILE A 46 -1.26 5.89 2.58
N LYS A 47 -2.46 5.39 2.93
CA LYS A 47 -2.88 5.28 4.33
C LYS A 47 -2.06 4.29 5.14
N ALA A 48 -1.56 3.24 4.51
CA ALA A 48 -0.62 2.32 5.16
C ALA A 48 0.75 3.00 5.38
N GLN A 49 1.25 3.75 4.39
CA GLN A 49 2.51 4.50 4.52
C GLN A 49 2.43 5.59 5.61
N GLU A 50 1.31 6.31 5.70
CA GLU A 50 1.10 7.26 6.79
C GLU A 50 1.22 6.58 8.17
N LYS A 51 0.59 5.40 8.35
CA LYS A 51 0.69 4.62 9.59
C LYS A 51 2.11 4.11 9.86
N ILE A 52 2.85 3.70 8.82
CA ILE A 52 4.28 3.35 8.95
C ILE A 52 5.07 4.55 9.43
N ALA A 53 4.86 5.72 8.82
CA ALA A 53 5.56 6.95 9.18
C ALA A 53 5.30 7.35 10.65
N GLU A 54 4.04 7.25 11.10
CA GLU A 54 3.69 7.50 12.51
C GLU A 54 4.39 6.52 13.47
N MET A 55 4.46 5.24 13.10
CA MET A 55 5.16 4.24 13.93
C MET A 55 6.67 4.45 13.95
N LEU A 56 7.30 4.74 12.81
CA LEU A 56 8.74 5.02 12.72
C LEU A 56 9.11 6.31 13.47
N LYS A 57 8.25 7.32 13.44
CA LYS A 57 8.44 8.54 14.23
C LYS A 57 8.56 8.27 15.74
N LYS A 58 7.81 7.29 16.27
CA LYS A 58 7.91 6.88 17.69
C LYS A 58 9.27 6.28 18.05
N HIS A 59 9.97 5.72 17.07
CA HIS A 59 11.32 5.19 17.24
C HIS A 59 12.44 6.19 16.89
N ASN A 60 12.10 7.47 16.62
CA ASN A 60 13.05 8.46 16.10
C ASN A 60 13.77 8.00 14.84
N ALA A 61 13.09 7.23 13.98
CA ALA A 61 13.60 6.65 12.75
C ALA A 61 13.10 7.47 11.54
N PRO A 62 13.90 8.41 11.02
CA PRO A 62 13.47 9.26 9.90
C PRO A 62 13.36 8.45 8.61
N ILE A 63 12.25 8.67 7.88
CA ILE A 63 12.10 8.12 6.52
C ILE A 63 12.88 9.02 5.58
N VAL A 64 13.91 8.45 4.93
CA VAL A 64 14.76 9.15 3.97
C VAL A 64 14.34 8.90 2.52
N ALA A 65 13.66 7.79 2.26
CA ALA A 65 13.06 7.50 0.96
C ALA A 65 11.87 6.54 1.09
N ASN A 66 10.96 6.63 0.12
CA ASN A 66 9.83 5.72 -0.03
C ASN A 66 9.75 5.22 -1.47
N VAL A 67 9.62 3.92 -1.64
CA VAL A 67 9.35 3.25 -2.91
C VAL A 67 8.05 2.48 -2.79
N ALA A 68 7.11 2.70 -3.71
CA ALA A 68 5.83 2.01 -3.74
C ALA A 68 5.64 1.30 -5.08
N LEU A 69 5.93 0.01 -5.10
CA LEU A 69 5.70 -0.86 -6.25
C LEU A 69 4.22 -1.25 -6.27
N THR A 70 3.49 -0.74 -7.25
CA THR A 70 2.04 -0.91 -7.33
C THR A 70 1.62 -1.74 -8.53
N ASP A 71 0.50 -2.43 -8.41
CA ASP A 71 -0.21 -2.97 -9.57
C ASP A 71 -0.77 -1.79 -10.38
N ARG A 72 -0.23 -1.58 -11.59
CA ARG A 72 -0.56 -0.43 -12.45
C ARG A 72 -1.82 -0.63 -13.27
N HIS A 73 -2.43 -1.82 -13.24
CA HIS A 73 -3.65 -2.12 -13.97
C HIS A 73 -4.86 -1.34 -13.44
N HIS A 74 -5.91 -1.29 -14.25
CA HIS A 74 -7.18 -0.69 -13.84
C HIS A 74 -7.71 -1.41 -12.58
N ASN A 75 -8.30 -0.63 -11.66
CA ASN A 75 -8.68 -1.13 -10.33
C ASN A 75 -9.52 -2.42 -10.36
N HIS A 76 -10.53 -2.52 -11.25
CA HIS A 76 -11.39 -3.71 -11.35
C HIS A 76 -10.66 -4.92 -11.92
N ILE A 77 -9.78 -4.70 -12.91
CA ILE A 77 -8.93 -5.76 -13.47
C ILE A 77 -7.98 -6.28 -12.38
N SER A 78 -7.35 -5.38 -11.63
CA SER A 78 -6.49 -5.72 -10.50
C SER A 78 -7.23 -6.52 -9.41
N VAL A 79 -8.50 -6.17 -9.11
CA VAL A 79 -9.32 -6.95 -8.16
C VAL A 79 -9.56 -8.36 -8.68
N LEU A 80 -9.99 -8.51 -9.95
CA LEU A 80 -10.27 -9.83 -10.53
C LEU A 80 -9.05 -10.72 -10.52
N THR A 81 -7.91 -10.21 -10.98
CA THR A 81 -6.68 -10.99 -11.09
C THR A 81 -6.10 -11.37 -9.73
N ILE A 82 -6.19 -10.47 -8.72
CA ILE A 82 -5.71 -10.77 -7.37
C ILE A 82 -6.61 -11.82 -6.68
N VAL A 83 -7.92 -11.74 -6.89
CA VAL A 83 -8.88 -12.72 -6.35
C VAL A 83 -8.62 -14.10 -6.97
N HIS A 84 -8.43 -14.17 -8.30
CA HIS A 84 -8.04 -15.41 -8.97
C HIS A 84 -6.77 -16.00 -8.33
N TRP A 85 -5.71 -15.22 -8.21
CA TRP A 85 -4.46 -15.68 -7.59
C TRP A 85 -4.66 -16.16 -6.15
N LEU A 86 -5.39 -15.42 -5.32
CA LEU A 86 -5.63 -15.78 -3.91
C LEU A 86 -6.39 -17.11 -3.76
N PHE A 87 -7.37 -17.39 -4.62
CA PHE A 87 -8.16 -18.60 -4.55
C PHE A 87 -7.50 -19.81 -5.23
N THR A 88 -6.69 -19.60 -6.27
CA THR A 88 -6.09 -20.70 -7.05
C THR A 88 -4.63 -20.94 -6.71
N GLY A 89 -3.95 -19.99 -6.07
CA GLY A 89 -2.50 -20.00 -5.88
C GLY A 89 -1.70 -19.76 -7.18
N LYS A 90 -2.36 -19.62 -8.32
CA LYS A 90 -1.71 -19.46 -9.64
C LYS A 90 -1.60 -17.99 -10.00
N LYS A 91 -0.36 -17.52 -10.23
CA LYS A 91 -0.08 -16.17 -10.73
C LYS A 91 0.05 -16.17 -12.26
N ASP A 92 -0.95 -16.73 -12.92
CA ASP A 92 -1.07 -16.80 -14.37
C ASP A 92 -2.00 -15.72 -14.94
N ARG A 93 -2.21 -15.73 -16.26
CA ARG A 93 -3.17 -14.86 -16.93
C ARG A 93 -4.58 -15.44 -16.79
N TYR A 94 -5.38 -14.85 -15.91
CA TYR A 94 -6.77 -15.27 -15.72
C TYR A 94 -7.53 -15.29 -17.06
N LEU A 95 -8.18 -16.39 -17.38
CA LEU A 95 -8.86 -16.67 -18.66
C LEU A 95 -7.97 -16.45 -19.91
N GLY A 96 -6.65 -16.45 -19.78
CA GLY A 96 -5.72 -16.19 -20.87
C GLY A 96 -5.67 -14.73 -21.39
N ILE A 97 -6.65 -13.89 -21.00
CA ILE A 97 -6.82 -12.51 -21.49
C ILE A 97 -6.42 -11.45 -20.47
N PHE A 98 -6.67 -11.69 -19.17
CA PHE A 98 -6.32 -10.74 -18.13
C PHE A 98 -4.82 -10.75 -17.81
N PRO A 99 -4.24 -9.63 -17.34
CA PRO A 99 -2.83 -9.59 -16.96
C PRO A 99 -2.55 -10.45 -15.72
N LYS A 100 -1.28 -10.77 -15.48
CA LYS A 100 -0.85 -11.37 -14.21
C LYS A 100 -1.14 -10.43 -13.04
N ALA A 101 -1.54 -10.98 -11.89
CA ALA A 101 -1.87 -10.22 -10.70
C ALA A 101 -0.64 -9.53 -10.07
N GLY A 102 -0.87 -8.35 -9.51
CA GLY A 102 0.10 -7.64 -8.67
C GLY A 102 1.14 -6.84 -9.43
N VAL A 103 2.26 -6.57 -8.78
CA VAL A 103 3.37 -5.79 -9.33
C VAL A 103 3.96 -6.51 -10.54
N SER A 104 4.23 -5.77 -11.63
CA SER A 104 4.81 -6.32 -12.85
C SER A 104 6.27 -6.74 -12.63
N GLU A 105 6.73 -7.74 -13.38
CA GLU A 105 8.14 -8.17 -13.35
C GLU A 105 9.08 -7.02 -13.75
N LYS A 106 8.64 -6.16 -14.67
CA LYS A 106 9.38 -4.95 -15.06
C LYS A 106 9.54 -3.97 -13.90
N ASP A 107 8.47 -3.70 -13.15
CA ASP A 107 8.55 -2.81 -11.98
C ASP A 107 9.40 -3.42 -10.86
N MET A 108 9.35 -4.74 -10.67
CA MET A 108 10.22 -5.45 -9.72
C MET A 108 11.70 -5.36 -10.14
N ALA A 109 12.02 -5.56 -11.40
CA ALA A 109 13.38 -5.40 -11.92
C ALA A 109 13.89 -3.95 -11.78
N SER A 110 13.01 -2.96 -12.00
CA SER A 110 13.35 -1.55 -11.83
C SER A 110 13.64 -1.16 -10.37
N ALA A 111 13.32 -2.02 -9.40
CA ALA A 111 13.60 -1.74 -7.98
C ALA A 111 15.11 -1.66 -7.68
N SER A 112 15.97 -2.34 -8.47
CA SER A 112 17.42 -2.24 -8.35
C SER A 112 17.92 -0.80 -8.58
N LEU A 113 17.32 -0.07 -9.53
CA LEU A 113 17.64 1.34 -9.79
C LEU A 113 17.46 2.22 -8.55
N TYR A 114 16.34 2.01 -7.81
CA TYR A 114 16.11 2.76 -6.57
C TYR A 114 17.10 2.37 -5.47
N GLY A 115 17.51 1.08 -5.44
CA GLY A 115 18.56 0.60 -4.56
C GLY A 115 19.91 1.27 -4.83
N GLU A 116 20.28 1.46 -6.08
CA GLU A 116 21.51 2.18 -6.49
C GLU A 116 21.48 3.66 -6.06
N MET A 117 20.32 4.34 -6.20
CA MET A 117 20.16 5.72 -5.75
C MET A 117 20.37 5.85 -4.24
N VAL A 118 19.77 4.93 -3.47
CA VAL A 118 19.90 4.86 -2.02
C VAL A 118 21.36 4.57 -1.63
N LEU A 119 22.01 3.63 -2.33
CA LEU A 119 23.40 3.24 -2.06
C LEU A 119 24.36 4.43 -2.24
N LYS A 120 24.19 5.23 -3.30
CA LYS A 120 25.00 6.44 -3.52
C LYS A 120 24.93 7.40 -2.32
N GLN A 121 23.72 7.68 -1.82
CA GLN A 121 23.56 8.56 -0.65
C GLN A 121 24.06 7.93 0.64
N MET A 122 23.93 6.62 0.79
CA MET A 122 24.47 5.88 1.92
C MET A 122 25.99 5.95 1.98
N GLN A 123 26.69 5.88 0.83
CA GLN A 123 28.14 5.99 0.75
C GLN A 123 28.65 7.40 1.13
N ILE A 124 27.87 8.43 0.84
CA ILE A 124 28.19 9.82 1.21
C ILE A 124 27.83 10.09 2.69
N GLY A 125 26.95 9.27 3.28
CA GLY A 125 26.47 9.45 4.65
C GLY A 125 25.42 10.55 4.82
N ILE A 126 24.93 11.14 3.74
CA ILE A 126 23.96 12.24 3.74
C ILE A 126 22.74 11.85 2.92
N TYR A 127 21.56 11.97 3.52
CA TYR A 127 20.28 11.70 2.86
C TYR A 127 19.55 13.02 2.59
N THR A 128 19.53 13.45 1.34
CA THR A 128 18.88 14.69 0.94
C THR A 128 17.44 14.44 0.46
N PRO A 129 16.55 15.45 0.51
CA PRO A 129 15.22 15.35 -0.08
C PRO A 129 15.21 15.06 -1.59
N ASP A 130 16.33 15.31 -2.28
CA ASP A 130 16.46 15.08 -3.71
C ASP A 130 16.43 13.59 -4.05
N LEU A 131 16.89 12.70 -3.15
CA LEU A 131 16.73 11.26 -3.30
C LEU A 131 15.27 10.87 -3.57
N GLN A 132 14.34 11.41 -2.79
CA GLN A 132 12.92 11.11 -2.97
C GLN A 132 12.38 11.69 -4.28
N LYS A 133 12.83 12.87 -4.70
CA LYS A 133 12.45 13.48 -5.98
C LYS A 133 12.93 12.63 -7.15
N GLU A 134 14.17 12.15 -7.12
CA GLU A 134 14.72 11.26 -8.13
C GLU A 134 13.95 9.94 -8.22
N ILE A 135 13.65 9.30 -7.08
CA ILE A 135 12.84 8.09 -7.03
C ILE A 135 11.46 8.31 -7.66
N VAL A 136 10.80 9.43 -7.35
CA VAL A 136 9.51 9.80 -7.94
C VAL A 136 9.63 10.02 -9.44
N ALA A 137 10.65 10.74 -9.90
CA ALA A 137 10.90 11.01 -11.33
C ALA A 137 11.11 9.71 -12.12
N GLN A 138 11.72 8.69 -11.50
CA GLN A 138 11.93 7.36 -12.10
C GLN A 138 10.73 6.42 -11.91
N GLY A 139 9.61 6.92 -11.37
CA GLY A 139 8.37 6.14 -11.22
C GLY A 139 8.34 5.19 -10.03
N GLY A 140 9.25 5.35 -9.06
CA GLY A 140 9.27 4.57 -7.81
C GLY A 140 8.10 4.87 -6.88
N VAL A 141 7.38 5.97 -7.12
CA VAL A 141 6.14 6.32 -6.44
C VAL A 141 5.15 6.87 -7.45
N GLN A 142 3.95 6.33 -7.46
CA GLN A 142 2.86 6.86 -8.27
C GLN A 142 1.63 7.14 -7.40
N ILE A 143 1.16 8.39 -7.40
CA ILE A 143 -0.05 8.82 -6.71
C ILE A 143 -1.13 9.11 -7.73
N ARG A 144 -2.29 8.48 -7.56
CA ARG A 144 -3.49 8.72 -8.38
C ARG A 144 -4.51 9.51 -7.54
N PRO A 145 -4.82 10.77 -7.86
CA PRO A 145 -5.66 11.64 -7.02
C PRO A 145 -7.03 11.04 -6.69
N PHE A 146 -7.68 10.42 -7.69
CA PHE A 146 -8.94 9.71 -7.48
C PHE A 146 -8.82 8.61 -6.41
N LEU A 147 -7.79 7.74 -6.53
CA LEU A 147 -7.58 6.65 -5.58
C LEU A 147 -7.22 7.15 -4.18
N LEU A 148 -6.47 8.24 -4.07
CA LEU A 148 -6.19 8.88 -2.79
C LEU A 148 -7.47 9.35 -2.09
N SER A 149 -8.39 9.99 -2.82
CA SER A 149 -9.69 10.41 -2.28
C SER A 149 -10.53 9.21 -1.85
N ALA A 150 -10.60 8.17 -2.67
CA ALA A 150 -11.32 6.94 -2.38
C ALA A 150 -10.71 6.21 -1.16
N GLU A 151 -9.39 6.15 -1.06
CA GLU A 151 -8.65 5.52 0.04
C GLU A 151 -8.92 6.22 1.38
N LYS A 152 -8.95 7.56 1.41
CA LYS A 152 -9.31 8.32 2.62
C LYS A 152 -10.71 7.95 3.14
N LYS A 153 -11.69 7.87 2.24
CA LYS A 153 -13.07 7.48 2.58
C LYS A 153 -13.15 6.03 3.02
N ALA A 154 -12.53 5.12 2.29
CA ALA A 154 -12.52 3.69 2.61
C ALA A 154 -11.81 3.41 3.94
N ASN A 155 -10.69 4.07 4.25
CA ASN A 155 -9.99 3.90 5.53
C ASN A 155 -10.87 4.31 6.72
N ARG A 156 -11.67 5.37 6.60
CA ARG A 156 -12.65 5.77 7.64
C ARG A 156 -13.72 4.69 7.84
N LEU A 157 -14.29 4.18 6.76
CA LEU A 157 -15.32 3.15 6.80
C LEU A 157 -14.78 1.82 7.34
N PHE A 158 -13.57 1.43 6.97
CA PHE A 158 -12.91 0.25 7.54
C PHE A 158 -12.67 0.40 9.05
N GLY A 159 -12.33 1.59 9.51
CA GLY A 159 -12.22 1.88 10.95
C GLY A 159 -13.55 1.72 11.69
N ILE A 160 -14.68 2.11 11.08
CA ILE A 160 -16.03 1.90 11.64
C ILE A 160 -16.33 0.39 11.72
N TRP A 161 -16.13 -0.35 10.63
CA TRP A 161 -16.34 -1.80 10.61
C TRP A 161 -15.46 -2.52 11.63
N ALA A 162 -14.19 -2.14 11.74
CA ALA A 162 -13.29 -2.74 12.72
C ALA A 162 -13.79 -2.56 14.15
N ARG A 163 -14.29 -1.36 14.51
CA ARG A 163 -14.87 -1.08 15.85
C ARG A 163 -16.16 -1.86 16.10
N LEU A 164 -17.02 -1.99 15.08
CA LEU A 164 -18.26 -2.76 15.20
C LEU A 164 -18.01 -4.27 15.39
N ILE A 165 -16.96 -4.78 14.74
CA ILE A 165 -16.63 -6.22 14.74
C ILE A 165 -15.81 -6.59 16.00
N TYR A 166 -14.92 -5.70 16.45
CA TYR A 166 -14.02 -5.96 17.56
C TYR A 166 -14.80 -6.15 18.87
N GLY A 167 -14.58 -7.28 19.54
CA GLY A 167 -15.24 -7.61 20.80
C GLY A 167 -16.74 -7.94 20.68
N SER A 168 -17.34 -7.91 19.49
CA SER A 168 -18.75 -8.18 19.31
C SER A 168 -19.09 -9.68 19.44
N PRO A 169 -20.12 -10.07 20.21
CA PRO A 169 -20.61 -11.45 20.25
C PRO A 169 -21.15 -11.91 18.88
N ARG A 170 -21.60 -10.98 18.04
CA ARG A 170 -22.09 -11.22 16.68
C ARG A 170 -21.00 -11.13 15.61
N ARG A 171 -19.71 -11.28 15.98
CA ARG A 171 -18.56 -11.12 15.09
C ARG A 171 -18.70 -11.87 13.75
N LYS A 172 -19.13 -13.14 13.77
CA LYS A 172 -19.30 -13.96 12.56
C LYS A 172 -20.32 -13.35 11.59
N PHE A 173 -21.44 -12.85 12.11
CA PHE A 173 -22.47 -12.20 11.30
C PHE A 173 -21.96 -10.87 10.73
N LEU A 174 -21.35 -10.03 11.57
CA LEU A 174 -20.78 -8.73 11.12
C LEU A 174 -19.69 -8.89 10.07
N LEU A 175 -18.86 -9.94 10.15
CA LEU A 175 -17.89 -10.27 9.11
C LEU A 175 -18.56 -10.62 7.78
N LYS A 176 -19.69 -11.35 7.79
CA LYS A 176 -20.47 -11.61 6.57
C LYS A 176 -21.04 -10.30 5.98
N CYS A 177 -21.57 -9.42 6.84
CA CYS A 177 -22.05 -8.10 6.41
C CYS A 177 -20.92 -7.24 5.83
N PHE A 178 -19.73 -7.24 6.46
CA PHE A 178 -18.57 -6.55 5.94
C PHE A 178 -18.13 -7.11 4.57
N HIS A 179 -18.17 -8.42 4.40
CA HIS A 179 -17.86 -9.07 3.14
C HIS A 179 -18.84 -8.63 2.03
N ALA A 180 -20.15 -8.67 2.29
CA ALA A 180 -21.16 -8.17 1.35
C ALA A 180 -20.96 -6.67 1.04
N TYR A 181 -20.66 -5.86 2.06
CA TYR A 181 -20.32 -4.46 1.89
C TYR A 181 -19.11 -4.24 0.96
N LEU A 182 -18.06 -5.06 1.08
CA LEU A 182 -16.88 -4.96 0.20
C LEU A 182 -17.24 -5.22 -1.27
N TYR A 183 -18.06 -6.23 -1.56
CA TYR A 183 -18.55 -6.49 -2.92
C TYR A 183 -19.33 -5.30 -3.45
N LEU A 184 -20.29 -4.78 -2.68
CA LEU A 184 -21.07 -3.61 -3.06
C LEU A 184 -20.16 -2.40 -3.31
N ALA A 185 -19.22 -2.14 -2.41
CA ALA A 185 -18.30 -1.01 -2.51
C ALA A 185 -17.40 -1.08 -3.75
N ILE A 186 -16.86 -2.25 -4.06
CA ILE A 186 -15.93 -2.43 -5.18
C ILE A 186 -16.67 -2.43 -6.52
N TRP A 187 -17.79 -3.16 -6.62
CA TRP A 187 -18.42 -3.42 -7.91
C TRP A 187 -19.53 -2.43 -8.29
N ILE A 188 -20.13 -1.76 -7.31
CA ILE A 188 -21.22 -0.80 -7.55
C ILE A 188 -20.81 0.62 -7.17
N LEU A 189 -20.37 0.85 -5.93
CA LEU A 189 -20.10 2.21 -5.47
C LEU A 189 -18.86 2.81 -6.14
N MET A 190 -17.81 2.04 -6.35
CA MET A 190 -16.56 2.53 -6.92
C MET A 190 -16.72 3.03 -8.38
N PRO A 191 -17.40 2.32 -9.30
CA PRO A 191 -17.74 2.85 -10.64
C PRO A 191 -18.57 4.12 -10.59
N ILE A 192 -19.58 4.19 -9.72
CA ILE A 192 -20.44 5.37 -9.57
C ILE A 192 -19.60 6.57 -9.08
N VAL A 193 -18.79 6.39 -8.04
CA VAL A 193 -17.93 7.46 -7.49
C VAL A 193 -16.89 7.89 -8.53
N TRP A 194 -16.35 6.96 -9.33
CA TRP A 194 -15.44 7.25 -10.42
C TRP A 194 -16.10 8.11 -11.51
N LEU A 195 -17.33 7.76 -11.91
CA LEU A 195 -18.09 8.54 -12.88
C LEU A 195 -18.36 9.96 -12.37
N PHE A 196 -18.84 10.10 -11.13
CA PHE A 196 -19.04 11.41 -10.49
C PHE A 196 -17.75 12.21 -10.37
N TYR A 197 -16.63 11.59 -10.06
CA TYR A 197 -15.33 12.25 -10.00
C TYR A 197 -14.98 12.90 -11.35
N TRP A 198 -15.15 12.19 -12.45
CA TRP A 198 -14.88 12.72 -13.79
C TRP A 198 -15.83 13.84 -14.21
N ILE A 199 -17.09 13.81 -13.77
CA ILE A 199 -18.08 14.87 -14.06
C ILE A 199 -17.82 16.13 -13.22
N THR A 200 -17.35 15.97 -11.97
CA THR A 200 -17.20 17.07 -11.02
C THR A 200 -15.77 17.62 -10.91
N TYR A 201 -14.78 16.92 -11.46
CA TYR A 201 -13.40 17.40 -11.49
C TYR A 201 -13.24 18.25 -12.74
N PRO A 202 -13.09 19.58 -12.64
CA PRO A 202 -12.89 20.42 -13.82
C PRO A 202 -11.60 20.01 -14.53
N LEU A 203 -11.67 19.90 -15.85
CA LEU A 203 -10.53 19.71 -16.74
C LEU A 203 -9.53 20.86 -16.58
#